data_85157fd44fd7bf039f6ca1026d453cf4
#
_entry.id   85157fd44fd7bf039f6ca1026d453cf4
#
_cell.length_a   1.000
_cell.length_b   1.000
_cell.length_c   1.000
_cell.angle_alpha   90.00
_cell.angle_beta   90.00
_cell.angle_gamma   90.00
#
_symmetry.space_group_name_H-M   'P 1'
#
loop_
_entity.id
_entity.type
_entity.pdbx_description
1 polymer ?
#
loop_
_entity_poly.entity_id
_entity_poly.type
_entity_poly.pdbx_seq_one_letter_code
_entity_poly.pdbx_strand_id
1 'polypeptide(L)'
;MRKLSGDLVLMFNWGAFDIIAHGCNCHNIMGAGIAKTIRTHYPQVFEVDASFSIPLGKERLGHISICKLDNSYSKRRQFVVNCYTQDRIANANHTTPFDKDAFRNALDKLYNVDNYQFEDERVGRIQLGIPYIGAGLAGGNKEEVESIIQEYADKYESQFETTLVDYSQESITLFRNDYWFLSNLYPVKIAIKLGEEHYVFPNLETAYFSFKSHDKKWKRKCESLNLFEKGSQKALRASSFKVQLVDNWDNLKGQIMWKLLQIKFSNPTLRAMLLETKGMIIHGNAHREYIWGVNGENVWQGQNRLGMMLMRLREDLQNIQSIQNI
;
A
#
# COMPACT_ATOMS: atom_id res chain seq x y z
N MET A 1 7.55 2.49 -12.60
CA MET A 1 6.43 2.90 -11.70
C MET A 1 5.45 1.75 -11.50
N ARG A 2 4.82 1.61 -10.31
CA ARG A 2 3.71 0.66 -10.04
C ARG A 2 2.37 1.33 -10.28
N LYS A 3 1.34 0.54 -10.56
CA LYS A 3 -0.05 1.02 -10.65
C LYS A 3 -0.94 0.19 -9.71
N LEU A 4 -1.68 0.85 -8.82
CA LEU A 4 -2.66 0.21 -7.95
C LEU A 4 -4.04 0.87 -8.12
N SER A 5 -5.10 0.08 -7.94
CA SER A 5 -6.47 0.59 -7.90
C SER A 5 -6.95 0.63 -6.45
N GLY A 6 -7.46 1.79 -5.99
CA GLY A 6 -8.00 1.92 -4.64
C GLY A 6 -8.02 3.36 -4.11
N ASP A 7 -8.04 3.50 -2.79
CA ASP A 7 -8.03 4.78 -2.09
C ASP A 7 -6.63 5.09 -1.56
N LEU A 8 -5.96 6.08 -2.15
CA LEU A 8 -4.60 6.49 -1.79
C LEU A 8 -4.49 6.91 -0.32
N VAL A 9 -5.49 7.65 0.20
CA VAL A 9 -5.44 8.18 1.57
C VAL A 9 -5.61 7.05 2.59
N LEU A 10 -6.47 6.09 2.30
CA LEU A 10 -6.64 4.91 3.12
C LEU A 10 -5.40 4.00 3.12
N MET A 11 -4.79 3.79 1.94
CA MET A 11 -3.53 3.04 1.83
C MET A 11 -2.39 3.73 2.59
N PHE A 12 -2.33 5.07 2.56
CA PHE A 12 -1.37 5.85 3.34
C PHE A 12 -1.59 5.67 4.85
N ASN A 13 -2.83 5.70 5.31
CA ASN A 13 -3.16 5.41 6.70
C ASN A 13 -2.68 4.01 7.14
N TRP A 14 -2.75 3.01 6.25
CA TRP A 14 -2.23 1.67 6.52
C TRP A 14 -0.70 1.59 6.55
N GLY A 15 0.01 2.66 6.21
CA GLY A 15 1.47 2.71 6.17
C GLY A 15 2.08 2.13 4.89
N ALA A 16 1.30 2.10 3.79
CA ALA A 16 1.79 1.64 2.49
C ALA A 16 2.80 2.62 1.87
N PHE A 17 2.69 3.90 2.19
CA PHE A 17 3.51 4.97 1.65
C PHE A 17 4.17 5.78 2.76
N ASP A 18 5.40 6.22 2.51
CA ASP A 18 6.12 7.19 3.35
C ASP A 18 5.70 8.62 2.99
N ILE A 19 5.38 8.84 1.71
CA ILE A 19 4.94 10.12 1.17
C ILE A 19 3.72 9.87 0.30
N ILE A 20 2.70 10.72 0.43
CA ILE A 20 1.69 10.90 -0.59
C ILE A 20 1.66 12.33 -1.08
N ALA A 21 1.40 12.50 -2.39
CA ALA A 21 1.20 13.81 -3.00
C ALA A 21 -0.20 13.95 -3.55
N HIS A 22 -0.74 15.15 -3.55
CA HIS A 22 -2.00 15.46 -4.23
C HIS A 22 -1.99 16.85 -4.85
N GLY A 23 -2.82 17.07 -5.88
CA GLY A 23 -2.95 18.36 -6.53
C GLY A 23 -3.78 19.33 -5.71
N CYS A 24 -3.30 20.56 -5.59
CA CYS A 24 -3.95 21.66 -4.89
C CYS A 24 -4.15 22.86 -5.81
N ASN A 25 -5.20 23.65 -5.50
CA ASN A 25 -5.32 24.99 -6.02
C ASN A 25 -4.51 25.98 -5.16
N CYS A 26 -4.23 27.17 -5.70
CA CYS A 26 -3.43 28.19 -5.04
C CYS A 26 -4.22 29.05 -4.02
N HIS A 27 -5.48 28.70 -3.70
CA HIS A 27 -6.38 29.50 -2.85
C HIS A 27 -6.82 28.79 -1.57
N ASN A 28 -6.10 27.74 -1.14
CA ASN A 28 -6.37 27.01 0.10
C ASN A 28 -7.81 26.46 0.16
N ILE A 29 -8.30 25.87 -0.95
CA ILE A 29 -9.64 25.27 -1.01
C ILE A 29 -9.54 23.76 -1.10
N MET A 30 -9.76 23.06 0.02
CA MET A 30 -9.78 21.60 0.13
C MET A 30 -11.20 21.07 0.38
N GLY A 31 -12.15 21.41 -0.52
CA GLY A 31 -13.57 21.10 -0.35
C GLY A 31 -14.08 19.89 -1.12
N ALA A 32 -13.30 19.31 -2.03
CA ALA A 32 -13.73 18.22 -2.90
C ALA A 32 -12.62 17.21 -3.18
N GLY A 33 -12.98 16.03 -3.72
CA GLY A 33 -12.07 14.99 -4.13
C GLY A 33 -11.11 14.53 -3.03
N ILE A 34 -9.92 14.13 -3.42
CA ILE A 34 -8.87 13.64 -2.51
C ILE A 34 -8.47 14.69 -1.47
N ALA A 35 -8.46 15.98 -1.81
CA ALA A 35 -8.12 17.07 -0.90
C ALA A 35 -9.10 17.13 0.29
N LYS A 36 -10.42 16.93 0.05
CA LYS A 36 -11.42 16.85 1.10
C LYS A 36 -11.16 15.64 2.03
N THR A 37 -10.85 14.47 1.48
CA THR A 37 -10.54 13.27 2.26
C THR A 37 -9.29 13.50 3.12
N ILE A 38 -8.23 14.08 2.56
CA ILE A 38 -7.01 14.43 3.29
C ILE A 38 -7.32 15.40 4.42
N ARG A 39 -8.03 16.50 4.16
CA ARG A 39 -8.42 17.47 5.20
C ARG A 39 -9.23 16.85 6.32
N THR A 40 -10.11 15.89 5.98
CA THR A 40 -10.96 15.21 6.97
C THR A 40 -10.16 14.32 7.92
N HIS A 41 -9.18 13.56 7.39
CA HIS A 41 -8.40 12.59 8.17
C HIS A 41 -7.09 13.16 8.72
N TYR A 42 -6.55 14.19 8.07
CA TYR A 42 -5.28 14.85 8.39
C TYR A 42 -5.46 16.37 8.35
N PRO A 43 -6.21 16.99 9.29
CA PRO A 43 -6.50 18.43 9.26
C PRO A 43 -5.23 19.31 9.29
N GLN A 44 -4.13 18.81 9.85
CA GLN A 44 -2.83 19.50 9.86
C GLN A 44 -2.32 19.82 8.45
N VAL A 45 -2.70 19.03 7.43
CA VAL A 45 -2.32 19.29 6.04
C VAL A 45 -2.95 20.58 5.52
N PHE A 46 -4.20 20.84 5.92
CA PHE A 46 -4.87 22.09 5.60
C PHE A 46 -4.25 23.28 6.34
N GLU A 47 -3.83 23.11 7.58
CA GLU A 47 -3.15 24.15 8.37
C GLU A 47 -1.80 24.53 7.74
N VAL A 48 -1.03 23.54 7.25
CA VAL A 48 0.21 23.76 6.51
C VAL A 48 -0.04 24.52 5.20
N ASP A 49 -1.10 24.18 4.45
CA ASP A 49 -1.48 24.93 3.24
C ASP A 49 -1.87 26.36 3.57
N ALA A 50 -2.65 26.58 4.64
CA ALA A 50 -3.09 27.91 5.07
C ALA A 50 -1.91 28.81 5.52
N SER A 51 -0.92 28.24 6.20
CA SER A 51 0.27 28.94 6.72
C SER A 51 1.45 28.97 5.74
N PHE A 52 1.27 28.49 4.51
CA PHE A 52 2.36 28.47 3.54
C PHE A 52 2.88 29.86 3.24
N SER A 53 4.21 30.03 3.27
CA SER A 53 4.86 31.34 3.21
C SER A 53 4.66 32.11 1.89
N ILE A 54 4.34 31.40 0.81
CA ILE A 54 4.04 32.03 -0.48
C ILE A 54 2.57 32.49 -0.45
N PRO A 55 2.28 33.76 -0.83
CA PRO A 55 0.92 34.30 -0.83
C PRO A 55 -0.05 33.50 -1.68
N LEU A 56 -1.36 33.58 -1.35
CA LEU A 56 -2.42 32.97 -2.15
C LEU A 56 -2.41 33.53 -3.58
N GLY A 57 -2.66 32.67 -4.56
CA GLY A 57 -2.71 33.03 -5.96
C GLY A 57 -1.61 32.39 -6.80
N LYS A 58 -1.44 32.89 -8.02
CA LYS A 58 -0.55 32.29 -9.04
C LYS A 58 0.90 32.12 -8.63
N GLU A 59 1.38 32.86 -7.65
CA GLU A 59 2.74 32.74 -7.14
C GLU A 59 3.01 31.34 -6.51
N ARG A 60 1.95 30.63 -6.07
CA ARG A 60 2.06 29.27 -5.57
C ARG A 60 2.24 28.22 -6.66
N LEU A 61 1.88 28.51 -7.93
CA LEU A 61 1.98 27.54 -9.02
C LEU A 61 3.38 26.92 -9.11
N GLY A 62 3.45 25.62 -9.20
CA GLY A 62 4.71 24.84 -9.27
C GLY A 62 5.47 24.76 -7.97
N HIS A 63 4.93 25.26 -6.86
CA HIS A 63 5.48 25.03 -5.52
C HIS A 63 4.84 23.84 -4.83
N ILE A 64 5.39 23.44 -3.69
CA ILE A 64 4.84 22.42 -2.80
C ILE A 64 4.84 22.93 -1.36
N SER A 65 3.89 22.47 -0.56
CA SER A 65 4.00 22.54 0.91
C SER A 65 3.95 21.13 1.49
N ILE A 66 4.68 20.88 2.57
CA ILE A 66 4.93 19.55 3.11
C ILE A 66 4.43 19.49 4.56
N CYS A 67 3.48 18.61 4.82
CA CYS A 67 3.02 18.31 6.16
C CYS A 67 3.65 17.01 6.66
N LYS A 68 4.33 17.06 7.79
CA LYS A 68 4.90 15.92 8.50
C LYS A 68 3.85 15.34 9.45
N LEU A 69 3.66 14.03 9.39
CA LEU A 69 2.71 13.29 10.21
C LEU A 69 3.40 12.11 10.88
N ASP A 70 2.95 11.78 12.08
CA ASP A 70 3.34 10.55 12.76
C ASP A 70 2.28 9.47 12.53
N ASN A 71 2.68 8.33 11.97
CA ASN A 71 1.76 7.21 11.79
C ASN A 71 1.59 6.46 13.12
N SER A 72 0.36 6.42 13.63
CA SER A 72 0.02 5.79 14.91
C SER A 72 0.23 4.26 14.92
N TYR A 73 0.21 3.61 13.76
CA TYR A 73 0.34 2.15 13.65
C TYR A 73 1.76 1.69 13.29
N SER A 74 2.46 2.42 12.40
CA SER A 74 3.78 2.02 11.92
C SER A 74 4.93 2.63 12.71
N LYS A 75 4.66 3.63 13.56
CA LYS A 75 5.65 4.47 14.25
C LYS A 75 6.66 5.13 13.28
N ARG A 76 6.29 5.25 12.00
CA ARG A 76 7.11 5.87 10.96
C ARG A 76 6.62 7.27 10.71
N ARG A 77 7.53 8.16 10.41
CA ARG A 77 7.19 9.46 9.86
C ARG A 77 6.64 9.30 8.46
N GLN A 78 5.55 9.99 8.21
CA GLN A 78 4.91 10.08 6.92
C GLN A 78 4.75 11.54 6.52
N PHE A 79 4.67 11.78 5.22
CA PHE A 79 4.52 13.12 4.69
C PHE A 79 3.35 13.20 3.72
N VAL A 80 2.58 14.28 3.81
CA VAL A 80 1.59 14.64 2.80
C VAL A 80 2.06 15.92 2.11
N VAL A 81 2.12 15.87 0.79
CA VAL A 81 2.62 16.96 -0.04
C VAL A 81 1.49 17.57 -0.85
N ASN A 82 1.23 18.85 -0.61
CA ASN A 82 0.36 19.68 -1.42
C ASN A 82 1.15 20.17 -2.65
N CYS A 83 0.76 19.76 -3.85
CA CYS A 83 1.37 20.20 -5.10
C CYS A 83 0.46 21.26 -5.74
N TYR A 84 0.91 22.49 -5.84
CA TYR A 84 0.10 23.59 -6.41
C TYR A 84 0.14 23.52 -7.93
N THR A 85 -0.81 22.78 -8.50
CA THR A 85 -0.87 22.44 -9.93
C THR A 85 -1.99 23.15 -10.68
N GLN A 86 -2.76 24.01 -10.00
CA GLN A 86 -3.83 24.80 -10.58
C GLN A 86 -4.01 26.11 -9.80
N ASP A 87 -4.25 27.22 -10.52
CA ASP A 87 -4.51 28.50 -9.84
C ASP A 87 -5.82 28.43 -9.05
N ARG A 88 -6.92 28.06 -9.71
CA ARG A 88 -8.29 28.07 -9.15
C ARG A 88 -8.95 26.71 -9.28
N ILE A 89 -10.09 26.56 -8.62
CA ILE A 89 -10.99 25.42 -8.85
C ILE A 89 -11.66 25.54 -10.22
N ALA A 90 -11.99 24.40 -10.83
CA ALA A 90 -12.78 24.36 -12.06
C ALA A 90 -14.16 25.03 -11.87
N ASN A 91 -14.57 25.82 -12.84
CA ASN A 91 -15.88 26.43 -12.91
C ASN A 91 -16.33 26.60 -14.38
N ALA A 92 -17.52 27.17 -14.64
CA ALA A 92 -18.06 27.33 -15.99
C ALA A 92 -17.13 28.09 -16.95
N ASN A 93 -16.28 28.99 -16.44
CA ASN A 93 -15.35 29.79 -17.24
C ASN A 93 -13.94 29.24 -17.30
N HIS A 94 -13.60 28.25 -16.44
CA HIS A 94 -12.28 27.60 -16.34
C HIS A 94 -12.48 26.11 -16.14
N THR A 95 -12.69 25.40 -17.26
CA THR A 95 -12.98 23.95 -17.24
C THR A 95 -11.75 23.09 -17.06
N THR A 96 -10.56 23.61 -17.38
CA THR A 96 -9.28 22.91 -17.29
C THR A 96 -8.23 23.75 -16.55
N PRO A 97 -8.39 23.94 -15.24
CA PRO A 97 -7.44 24.78 -14.46
C PRO A 97 -6.09 24.11 -14.23
N PHE A 98 -5.89 22.86 -14.62
CA PHE A 98 -4.63 22.12 -14.47
C PHE A 98 -3.53 22.79 -15.30
N ASP A 99 -2.42 23.09 -14.64
CA ASP A 99 -1.21 23.67 -15.24
C ASP A 99 -0.11 22.62 -15.28
N LYS A 100 0.26 22.19 -16.47
CA LYS A 100 1.23 21.14 -16.72
C LYS A 100 2.66 21.53 -16.33
N ASP A 101 3.04 22.79 -16.58
CA ASP A 101 4.38 23.28 -16.24
C ASP A 101 4.50 23.42 -14.72
N ALA A 102 3.47 23.92 -14.06
CA ALA A 102 3.39 23.92 -12.60
C ALA A 102 3.45 22.50 -12.02
N PHE A 103 2.82 21.53 -12.68
CA PHE A 103 2.91 20.12 -12.24
C PHE A 103 4.34 19.60 -12.33
N ARG A 104 5.06 19.81 -13.42
CA ARG A 104 6.47 19.43 -13.57
C ARG A 104 7.36 20.11 -12.52
N ASN A 105 7.18 21.39 -12.30
CA ASN A 105 7.91 22.15 -11.28
C ASN A 105 7.64 21.66 -9.85
N ALA A 106 6.41 21.22 -9.57
CA ALA A 106 6.05 20.60 -8.29
C ALA A 106 6.70 19.21 -8.14
N LEU A 107 6.75 18.41 -9.21
CA LEU A 107 7.41 17.10 -9.20
C LEU A 107 8.93 17.23 -8.98
N ASP A 108 9.62 18.22 -9.57
CA ASP A 108 11.05 18.48 -9.30
C ASP A 108 11.31 18.69 -7.81
N LYS A 109 10.39 19.36 -7.12
CA LYS A 109 10.50 19.58 -5.67
C LYS A 109 10.05 18.34 -4.87
N LEU A 110 9.03 17.62 -5.33
CA LEU A 110 8.52 16.40 -4.69
C LEU A 110 9.58 15.30 -4.64
N TYR A 111 10.33 15.11 -5.73
CA TYR A 111 11.38 14.08 -5.82
C TYR A 111 12.73 14.54 -5.25
N ASN A 112 12.81 15.72 -4.66
CA ASN A 112 14.01 16.14 -3.93
C ASN A 112 13.97 15.57 -2.51
N VAL A 113 14.80 14.56 -2.23
CA VAL A 113 14.86 13.85 -0.94
C VAL A 113 15.26 14.78 0.22
N ASP A 114 16.01 15.85 -0.03
CA ASP A 114 16.45 16.79 0.99
C ASP A 114 15.28 17.58 1.62
N ASN A 115 14.12 17.59 0.96
CA ASN A 115 12.90 18.20 1.51
C ASN A 115 12.29 17.38 2.66
N TYR A 116 12.72 16.12 2.87
CA TYR A 116 12.17 15.22 3.86
C TYR A 116 13.20 14.87 4.93
N GLN A 117 12.90 15.22 6.17
CA GLN A 117 13.76 14.85 7.30
C GLN A 117 13.36 13.47 7.82
N PHE A 118 13.92 12.43 7.23
CA PHE A 118 13.82 11.08 7.77
C PHE A 118 14.88 10.91 8.87
N GLU A 119 14.46 10.58 10.11
CA GLU A 119 15.38 10.53 11.28
C GLU A 119 16.18 9.22 11.38
N ASP A 120 15.78 8.18 10.67
CA ASP A 120 16.40 6.86 10.78
C ASP A 120 17.23 6.50 9.54
N GLU A 121 18.26 5.68 9.73
CA GLU A 121 18.93 4.98 8.64
C GLU A 121 17.92 4.14 7.87
N ARG A 122 17.35 4.71 6.86
CA ARG A 122 16.31 4.09 6.04
C ARG A 122 16.93 2.97 5.21
N VAL A 123 16.44 1.75 5.41
CA VAL A 123 16.76 0.63 4.54
C VAL A 123 15.73 0.58 3.40
N GLY A 124 16.17 0.87 2.17
CA GLY A 124 15.36 0.80 0.97
C GLY A 124 14.85 2.15 0.43
N ARG A 125 14.13 2.09 -0.69
CA ARG A 125 13.60 3.25 -1.39
C ARG A 125 12.41 3.87 -0.65
N ILE A 126 12.21 5.16 -0.82
CA ILE A 126 11.07 5.91 -0.31
C ILE A 126 9.80 5.47 -1.05
N GLN A 127 8.78 5.04 -0.33
CA GLN A 127 7.49 4.64 -0.89
C GLN A 127 6.64 5.88 -1.15
N LEU A 128 6.51 6.27 -2.42
CA LEU A 128 5.76 7.44 -2.85
C LEU A 128 4.44 7.02 -3.51
N GLY A 129 3.31 7.47 -2.96
CA GLY A 129 1.98 7.32 -3.56
C GLY A 129 1.54 8.61 -4.25
N ILE A 130 1.13 8.53 -5.53
CA ILE A 130 0.62 9.66 -6.31
C ILE A 130 -0.69 9.25 -6.98
N PRO A 131 -1.76 10.08 -6.93
CA PRO A 131 -2.96 9.88 -7.74
C PRO A 131 -2.74 10.49 -9.14
N TYR A 132 -3.72 10.38 -10.02
CA TYR A 132 -3.74 11.14 -11.28
C TYR A 132 -3.97 12.63 -11.00
N ILE A 133 -2.91 13.34 -10.56
CA ILE A 133 -2.96 14.76 -10.20
C ILE A 133 -3.44 15.57 -11.40
N GLY A 134 -4.50 16.36 -11.18
CA GLY A 134 -5.07 17.23 -12.21
C GLY A 134 -6.02 16.55 -13.20
N ALA A 135 -6.01 15.20 -13.33
CA ALA A 135 -6.86 14.49 -14.31
C ALA A 135 -8.31 14.24 -13.84
N GLY A 136 -8.67 14.72 -12.66
CA GLY A 136 -10.05 14.69 -12.15
C GLY A 136 -10.79 16.01 -12.41
N LEU A 137 -11.23 16.66 -11.33
CA LEU A 137 -11.99 17.92 -11.38
C LEU A 137 -11.23 19.08 -12.07
N ALA A 138 -9.90 18.98 -12.19
CA ALA A 138 -9.08 20.00 -12.85
C ALA A 138 -8.95 19.82 -14.38
N GLY A 139 -9.56 18.77 -14.96
CA GLY A 139 -9.73 18.59 -16.41
C GLY A 139 -8.47 18.24 -17.20
N GLY A 140 -7.38 17.84 -16.55
CA GLY A 140 -6.16 17.39 -17.20
C GLY A 140 -6.34 16.03 -17.90
N ASN A 141 -5.54 15.77 -18.93
CA ASN A 141 -5.52 14.50 -19.64
C ASN A 141 -4.83 13.41 -18.81
N LYS A 142 -5.51 12.27 -18.60
CA LYS A 142 -5.05 11.18 -17.73
C LYS A 142 -3.77 10.52 -18.26
N GLU A 143 -3.71 10.28 -19.55
CA GLU A 143 -2.56 9.63 -20.21
C GLU A 143 -1.32 10.53 -20.18
N GLU A 144 -1.51 11.83 -20.34
CA GLU A 144 -0.42 12.81 -20.25
C GLU A 144 0.12 12.91 -18.83
N VAL A 145 -0.75 13.00 -17.82
CA VAL A 145 -0.38 13.02 -16.41
C VAL A 145 0.38 11.76 -16.04
N GLU A 146 -0.09 10.59 -16.49
CA GLU A 146 0.59 9.32 -16.27
C GLU A 146 1.98 9.29 -16.90
N SER A 147 2.12 9.75 -18.15
CA SER A 147 3.41 9.81 -18.84
C SER A 147 4.41 10.69 -18.11
N ILE A 148 3.99 11.83 -17.59
CA ILE A 148 4.84 12.72 -16.79
C ILE A 148 5.28 12.03 -15.49
N ILE A 149 4.34 11.41 -14.75
CA ILE A 149 4.69 10.70 -13.52
C ILE A 149 5.65 9.54 -13.80
N GLN A 150 5.46 8.80 -14.91
CA GLN A 150 6.36 7.71 -15.31
C GLN A 150 7.79 8.22 -15.58
N GLU A 151 7.92 9.35 -16.30
CA GLU A 151 9.22 10.01 -16.56
C GLU A 151 9.99 10.29 -15.25
N TYR A 152 9.31 10.87 -14.25
CA TYR A 152 9.91 11.17 -12.96
C TYR A 152 10.20 9.91 -12.14
N ALA A 153 9.30 8.94 -12.16
CA ALA A 153 9.49 7.67 -11.47
C ALA A 153 10.73 6.91 -11.99
N ASP A 154 10.98 6.93 -13.31
CA ASP A 154 12.15 6.30 -13.92
C ASP A 154 13.43 7.09 -13.60
N LYS A 155 13.38 8.42 -13.70
CA LYS A 155 14.51 9.30 -13.38
C LYS A 155 15.00 9.13 -11.93
N TYR A 156 14.11 8.91 -10.97
CA TYR A 156 14.41 8.83 -9.55
C TYR A 156 14.22 7.42 -8.94
N GLU A 157 14.23 6.36 -9.76
CA GLU A 157 13.99 4.98 -9.32
C GLU A 157 14.95 4.45 -8.26
N SER A 158 16.18 5.00 -8.19
CA SER A 158 17.17 4.62 -7.18
C SER A 158 16.78 5.08 -5.75
N GLN A 159 16.03 6.17 -5.63
CA GLN A 159 15.64 6.77 -4.36
C GLN A 159 14.17 6.51 -4.01
N PHE A 160 13.29 6.50 -5.00
CA PHE A 160 11.85 6.37 -4.82
C PHE A 160 11.29 5.09 -5.46
N GLU A 161 10.36 4.45 -4.79
CA GLU A 161 9.45 3.48 -5.37
C GLU A 161 8.09 4.14 -5.55
N THR A 162 7.83 4.63 -6.77
CA THR A 162 6.61 5.39 -7.08
C THR A 162 5.46 4.48 -7.43
N THR A 163 4.32 4.69 -6.79
CA THR A 163 3.06 4.02 -7.08
C THR A 163 2.00 5.03 -7.49
N LEU A 164 1.50 4.89 -8.71
CA LEU A 164 0.34 5.61 -9.20
C LEU A 164 -0.93 4.89 -8.70
N VAL A 165 -1.79 5.60 -7.98
CA VAL A 165 -3.03 5.04 -7.44
C VAL A 165 -4.23 5.59 -8.21
N ASP A 166 -4.91 4.71 -8.93
CA ASP A 166 -6.18 5.03 -9.59
C ASP A 166 -7.32 4.83 -8.59
N TYR A 167 -8.09 5.88 -8.35
CA TYR A 167 -9.16 5.83 -7.36
C TYR A 167 -10.23 4.81 -7.73
N SER A 168 -10.53 3.91 -6.82
CA SER A 168 -11.63 2.94 -6.93
C SER A 168 -12.28 2.71 -5.57
N GLN A 169 -13.60 2.61 -5.56
CA GLN A 169 -14.39 2.21 -4.39
C GLN A 169 -14.59 0.69 -4.31
N GLU A 170 -14.25 -0.04 -5.39
CA GLU A 170 -14.36 -1.50 -5.38
C GLU A 170 -13.41 -2.08 -4.33
N SER A 171 -13.92 -2.97 -3.49
CA SER A 171 -13.12 -3.62 -2.46
C SER A 171 -13.65 -4.99 -2.06
N ILE A 172 -12.72 -5.89 -1.78
CA ILE A 172 -12.96 -7.19 -1.17
C ILE A 172 -12.63 -7.04 0.32
N THR A 173 -13.64 -7.10 1.19
CA THR A 173 -13.47 -6.84 2.63
C THR A 173 -13.49 -8.10 3.49
N LEU A 174 -13.93 -9.24 2.92
CA LEU A 174 -14.03 -10.52 3.64
C LEU A 174 -13.40 -11.64 2.81
N PHE A 175 -12.48 -12.38 3.43
CA PHE A 175 -11.87 -13.58 2.85
C PHE A 175 -12.74 -14.82 3.14
N ARG A 176 -13.97 -14.81 2.63
CA ARG A 176 -14.96 -15.88 2.78
C ARG A 176 -15.63 -16.17 1.43
N ASN A 177 -16.35 -17.26 1.32
CA ASN A 177 -17.04 -17.70 0.10
C ASN A 177 -16.09 -17.67 -1.11
N ASP A 178 -16.43 -16.95 -2.17
CA ASP A 178 -15.66 -16.85 -3.41
C ASP A 178 -14.24 -16.28 -3.19
N TYR A 179 -14.04 -15.51 -2.11
CA TYR A 179 -12.74 -14.92 -1.76
C TYR A 179 -12.00 -15.68 -0.65
N TRP A 180 -12.47 -16.87 -0.24
CA TRP A 180 -11.79 -17.67 0.78
C TRP A 180 -10.36 -18.05 0.38
N PHE A 181 -10.08 -18.19 -0.91
CA PHE A 181 -8.74 -18.47 -1.42
C PHE A 181 -7.69 -17.40 -1.05
N LEU A 182 -8.10 -16.15 -0.73
CA LEU A 182 -7.20 -15.10 -0.24
C LEU A 182 -6.72 -15.36 1.19
N SER A 183 -7.48 -16.10 1.99
CA SER A 183 -7.15 -16.41 3.38
C SER A 183 -5.89 -17.28 3.49
N ASN A 184 -5.05 -17.00 4.49
CA ASN A 184 -3.91 -17.86 4.84
C ASN A 184 -4.35 -19.25 5.33
N LEU A 185 -5.61 -19.37 5.75
CA LEU A 185 -6.23 -20.65 6.19
C LEU A 185 -6.72 -21.53 5.04
N TYR A 186 -6.73 -21.01 3.81
CA TYR A 186 -7.18 -21.77 2.64
C TYR A 186 -6.34 -23.03 2.45
N PRO A 187 -6.97 -24.22 2.31
CA PRO A 187 -6.26 -25.50 2.14
C PRO A 187 -5.49 -25.54 0.82
N VAL A 188 -4.19 -25.38 0.90
CA VAL A 188 -3.27 -25.50 -0.23
C VAL A 188 -1.89 -25.90 0.27
N LYS A 189 -1.29 -26.90 -0.37
CA LYS A 189 0.05 -27.37 0.00
C LYS A 189 1.10 -26.30 -0.27
N ILE A 190 1.86 -25.95 0.77
CA ILE A 190 3.00 -25.03 0.71
C ILE A 190 4.27 -25.85 0.91
N ALA A 191 4.96 -26.14 -0.18
CA ALA A 191 6.19 -26.90 -0.17
C ALA A 191 7.40 -25.96 -0.04
N ILE A 192 8.29 -26.23 0.92
CA ILE A 192 9.47 -25.39 1.21
C ILE A 192 10.67 -26.27 1.46
N LYS A 193 11.82 -25.91 0.87
CA LYS A 193 13.13 -26.49 1.16
C LYS A 193 13.89 -25.54 2.09
N LEU A 194 14.33 -26.04 3.24
CA LEU A 194 15.13 -25.30 4.23
C LEU A 194 16.44 -26.08 4.49
N GLY A 195 17.54 -25.69 3.86
CA GLY A 195 18.76 -26.48 3.82
C GLY A 195 18.48 -27.81 3.11
N GLU A 196 18.80 -28.93 3.79
CA GLU A 196 18.52 -30.28 3.29
C GLU A 196 17.11 -30.79 3.62
N GLU A 197 16.37 -30.06 4.48
CA GLU A 197 15.04 -30.47 4.93
C GLU A 197 13.96 -30.01 3.95
N HIS A 198 13.00 -30.90 3.70
CA HIS A 198 11.80 -30.62 2.93
C HIS A 198 10.58 -30.64 3.85
N TYR A 199 9.72 -29.62 3.71
CA TYR A 199 8.48 -29.49 4.46
C TYR A 199 7.32 -29.23 3.51
N VAL A 200 6.15 -29.82 3.80
CA VAL A 200 4.91 -29.58 3.04
C VAL A 200 3.79 -29.22 4.01
N PHE A 201 3.54 -27.94 4.15
CA PHE A 201 2.52 -27.42 5.06
C PHE A 201 1.13 -27.44 4.42
N PRO A 202 0.07 -27.72 5.21
CA PRO A 202 -1.29 -27.88 4.68
C PRO A 202 -1.96 -26.55 4.27
N ASN A 203 -1.46 -25.41 4.75
CA ASN A 203 -1.87 -24.07 4.32
C ASN A 203 -0.77 -23.03 4.63
N LEU A 204 -0.98 -21.79 4.18
CA LEU A 204 0.00 -20.71 4.35
C LEU A 204 0.18 -20.33 5.83
N GLU A 205 -0.89 -20.34 6.63
CA GLU A 205 -0.82 -20.00 8.07
C GLU A 205 0.12 -20.93 8.83
N THR A 206 0.05 -22.25 8.58
CA THR A 206 0.94 -23.23 9.23
C THR A 206 2.38 -23.08 8.77
N ALA A 207 2.59 -22.82 7.47
CA ALA A 207 3.90 -22.48 6.94
C ALA A 207 4.48 -21.24 7.62
N TYR A 208 3.70 -20.17 7.74
CA TYR A 208 4.12 -18.94 8.42
C TYR A 208 4.48 -19.19 9.90
N PHE A 209 3.69 -19.97 10.62
CA PHE A 209 4.00 -20.31 12.02
C PHE A 209 5.30 -21.11 12.15
N SER A 210 5.63 -21.97 11.18
CA SER A 210 6.85 -22.78 11.23
C SER A 210 8.12 -21.92 11.24
N PHE A 211 8.09 -20.75 10.62
CA PHE A 211 9.23 -19.83 10.58
C PHE A 211 9.45 -19.04 11.87
N LYS A 212 8.49 -19.04 12.81
CA LYS A 212 8.67 -18.37 14.10
C LYS A 212 9.80 -18.92 14.94
N SER A 213 10.20 -20.18 14.72
CA SER A 213 11.25 -20.83 15.51
C SER A 213 12.19 -21.66 14.63
N HIS A 214 13.45 -21.77 15.06
CA HIS A 214 14.42 -22.69 14.46
C HIS A 214 14.17 -24.16 14.84
N ASP A 215 13.34 -24.44 15.85
CA ASP A 215 13.07 -25.79 16.33
C ASP A 215 12.44 -26.68 15.25
N LYS A 216 13.14 -27.76 14.88
CA LYS A 216 12.67 -28.75 13.90
C LYS A 216 11.38 -29.44 14.36
N LYS A 217 11.22 -29.73 15.69
CA LYS A 217 10.01 -30.35 16.23
C LYS A 217 8.79 -29.45 16.03
N TRP A 218 8.99 -28.14 16.24
CA TRP A 218 7.96 -27.14 15.96
C TRP A 218 7.56 -27.14 14.47
N LYS A 219 8.53 -27.13 13.56
CA LYS A 219 8.27 -27.17 12.11
C LYS A 219 7.49 -28.43 11.71
N ARG A 220 7.87 -29.60 12.20
CA ARG A 220 7.15 -30.86 11.95
C ARG A 220 5.74 -30.85 12.54
N LYS A 221 5.54 -30.24 13.71
CA LYS A 221 4.21 -30.03 14.28
C LYS A 221 3.31 -29.15 13.38
N CYS A 222 3.86 -28.08 12.80
CA CYS A 222 3.15 -27.24 11.84
C CYS A 222 2.80 -28.01 10.56
N GLU A 223 3.72 -28.83 10.05
CA GLU A 223 3.55 -29.65 8.85
C GLU A 223 2.46 -30.72 9.03
N SER A 224 2.46 -31.40 10.18
CA SER A 224 1.55 -32.50 10.47
C SER A 224 0.14 -32.09 10.87
N LEU A 225 -0.20 -30.78 10.79
CA LEU A 225 -1.51 -30.30 11.21
C LEU A 225 -2.62 -30.88 10.33
N ASN A 226 -3.60 -31.52 10.97
CA ASN A 226 -4.81 -31.97 10.32
C ASN A 226 -5.84 -30.83 10.26
N LEU A 227 -6.09 -30.27 9.06
CA LEU A 227 -7.04 -29.18 8.87
C LEU A 227 -8.50 -29.59 9.10
N PHE A 228 -8.81 -30.89 9.01
CA PHE A 228 -10.17 -31.42 9.19
C PHE A 228 -10.49 -31.69 10.67
N GLU A 229 -9.50 -31.67 11.54
CA GLU A 229 -9.69 -31.82 12.98
C GLU A 229 -10.17 -30.49 13.59
N LYS A 230 -11.37 -30.54 14.18
CA LYS A 230 -12.00 -29.35 14.79
C LYS A 230 -11.11 -28.73 15.86
N GLY A 231 -10.76 -27.47 15.69
CA GLY A 231 -9.96 -26.72 16.66
C GLY A 231 -8.44 -26.87 16.53
N SER A 232 -7.92 -27.79 15.70
CA SER A 232 -6.48 -28.00 15.50
C SER A 232 -5.74 -26.73 15.08
N GLN A 233 -6.28 -25.98 14.14
CA GLN A 233 -5.73 -24.71 13.67
C GLN A 233 -5.68 -23.67 14.81
N LYS A 234 -6.73 -23.58 15.63
CA LYS A 234 -6.79 -22.66 16.77
C LYS A 234 -5.76 -23.05 17.84
N ALA A 235 -5.62 -24.34 18.11
CA ALA A 235 -4.64 -24.87 19.07
C ALA A 235 -3.19 -24.61 18.61
N LEU A 236 -2.89 -24.82 17.33
CA LEU A 236 -1.57 -24.51 16.75
C LEU A 236 -1.27 -23.01 16.85
N ARG A 237 -2.23 -22.15 16.52
CA ARG A 237 -2.09 -20.70 16.65
C ARG A 237 -1.78 -20.30 18.10
N ALA A 238 -2.50 -20.84 19.07
CA ALA A 238 -2.23 -20.60 20.48
C ALA A 238 -0.82 -21.06 20.90
N SER A 239 -0.37 -22.22 20.40
CA SER A 239 0.98 -22.72 20.62
C SER A 239 2.04 -21.82 19.99
N SER A 240 1.75 -21.20 18.85
CA SER A 240 2.71 -20.33 18.14
C SER A 240 3.10 -19.03 18.88
N PHE A 241 2.34 -18.65 19.92
CA PHE A 241 2.69 -17.54 20.82
C PHE A 241 3.65 -17.95 21.94
N LYS A 242 3.88 -19.25 22.12
CA LYS A 242 4.72 -19.80 23.18
C LYS A 242 6.08 -20.31 22.70
N VAL A 243 6.34 -20.28 21.38
CA VAL A 243 7.62 -20.72 20.83
C VAL A 243 8.68 -19.65 21.03
N GLN A 244 9.93 -20.08 21.19
CA GLN A 244 11.07 -19.17 21.12
C GLN A 244 11.16 -18.60 19.71
N LEU A 245 10.99 -17.28 19.60
CA LEU A 245 11.06 -16.61 18.31
C LEU A 245 12.49 -16.59 17.78
N VAL A 246 12.62 -16.65 16.47
CA VAL A 246 13.86 -16.34 15.77
C VAL A 246 14.27 -14.88 16.01
N ASP A 247 15.57 -14.62 16.02
CA ASP A 247 16.07 -13.24 16.14
C ASP A 247 15.52 -12.36 15.03
N ASN A 248 15.26 -11.09 15.36
CA ASN A 248 14.69 -10.12 14.42
C ASN A 248 13.35 -10.51 13.76
N TRP A 249 12.54 -11.34 14.43
CA TRP A 249 11.24 -11.79 13.92
C TRP A 249 10.39 -10.64 13.37
N ASP A 250 10.36 -9.51 14.04
CA ASP A 250 9.56 -8.36 13.63
C ASP A 250 9.98 -7.76 12.28
N ASN A 251 11.24 -7.84 11.94
CA ASN A 251 11.77 -7.41 10.63
C ASN A 251 11.58 -8.50 9.56
N LEU A 252 11.64 -9.78 9.94
CA LEU A 252 11.57 -10.92 9.03
C LEU A 252 10.13 -11.30 8.64
N LYS A 253 9.17 -11.13 9.56
CA LYS A 253 7.78 -11.63 9.39
C LYS A 253 7.11 -11.15 8.10
N GLY A 254 7.40 -9.91 7.65
CA GLY A 254 6.88 -9.36 6.40
C GLY A 254 7.49 -10.04 5.16
N GLN A 255 8.80 -10.22 5.15
CA GLN A 255 9.51 -10.88 4.05
C GLN A 255 9.10 -12.35 3.92
N ILE A 256 8.94 -13.04 5.05
CA ILE A 256 8.48 -14.43 5.10
C ILE A 256 7.05 -14.52 4.52
N MET A 257 6.13 -13.66 4.97
CA MET A 257 4.76 -13.65 4.45
C MET A 257 4.74 -13.40 2.94
N TRP A 258 5.54 -12.45 2.45
CA TRP A 258 5.65 -12.16 1.02
C TRP A 258 6.09 -13.37 0.20
N LYS A 259 7.14 -14.08 0.64
CA LYS A 259 7.62 -15.31 -0.01
C LYS A 259 6.58 -16.42 0.01
N LEU A 260 5.88 -16.59 1.12
CA LEU A 260 4.82 -17.61 1.24
C LEU A 260 3.63 -17.30 0.33
N LEU A 261 3.25 -16.04 0.17
CA LEU A 261 2.22 -15.63 -0.80
C LEU A 261 2.66 -15.94 -2.23
N GLN A 262 3.91 -15.66 -2.59
CA GLN A 262 4.44 -16.02 -3.91
C GLN A 262 4.35 -17.54 -4.16
N ILE A 263 4.70 -18.37 -3.17
CA ILE A 263 4.57 -19.84 -3.25
C ILE A 263 3.10 -20.25 -3.36
N LYS A 264 2.20 -19.70 -2.56
CA LYS A 264 0.76 -20.00 -2.61
C LYS A 264 0.18 -19.71 -4.00
N PHE A 265 0.47 -18.54 -4.54
CA PHE A 265 -0.05 -18.08 -5.82
C PHE A 265 0.81 -18.49 -7.03
N SER A 266 1.84 -19.33 -6.84
CA SER A 266 2.44 -20.10 -7.93
C SER A 266 1.51 -21.22 -8.40
N ASN A 267 0.52 -21.64 -7.60
CA ASN A 267 -0.56 -22.53 -8.02
C ASN A 267 -1.38 -21.86 -9.15
N PRO A 268 -1.51 -22.46 -10.35
CA PRO A 268 -2.14 -21.81 -11.50
C PRO A 268 -3.60 -21.40 -11.26
N THR A 269 -4.36 -22.23 -10.55
CA THR A 269 -5.77 -21.94 -10.24
C THR A 269 -5.90 -20.73 -9.32
N LEU A 270 -5.13 -20.70 -8.21
CA LEU A 270 -5.16 -19.59 -7.28
C LEU A 270 -4.65 -18.31 -7.90
N ARG A 271 -3.63 -18.43 -8.78
CA ARG A 271 -3.11 -17.31 -9.57
C ARG A 271 -4.18 -16.70 -10.47
N ALA A 272 -4.90 -17.52 -11.23
CA ALA A 272 -5.99 -17.06 -12.08
C ALA A 272 -7.07 -16.35 -11.24
N MET A 273 -7.50 -16.94 -10.12
CA MET A 273 -8.49 -16.34 -9.22
C MET A 273 -8.00 -14.97 -8.68
N LEU A 274 -6.72 -14.82 -8.34
CA LEU A 274 -6.18 -13.54 -7.85
C LEU A 274 -6.19 -12.49 -8.96
N LEU A 275 -5.87 -12.87 -10.19
CA LEU A 275 -5.86 -11.97 -11.36
C LEU A 275 -7.25 -11.48 -11.74
N GLU A 276 -8.31 -12.24 -11.45
CA GLU A 276 -9.71 -11.85 -11.68
C GLU A 276 -10.22 -10.85 -10.63
N THR A 277 -9.55 -10.72 -9.48
CA THR A 277 -9.98 -9.76 -8.45
C THR A 277 -9.79 -8.32 -8.90
N LYS A 278 -10.69 -7.43 -8.47
CA LYS A 278 -10.64 -5.99 -8.77
C LYS A 278 -10.62 -5.16 -7.49
N GLY A 279 -10.19 -3.91 -7.63
CA GLY A 279 -10.21 -2.95 -6.54
C GLY A 279 -9.28 -3.31 -5.37
N MET A 280 -9.62 -2.79 -4.19
CA MET A 280 -8.83 -3.02 -2.98
C MET A 280 -9.09 -4.40 -2.37
N ILE A 281 -8.04 -5.02 -1.84
CA ILE A 281 -8.15 -6.23 -1.02
C ILE A 281 -7.92 -5.82 0.44
N ILE A 282 -8.97 -5.94 1.25
CA ILE A 282 -8.98 -5.50 2.65
C ILE A 282 -9.16 -6.72 3.55
N HIS A 283 -8.16 -7.06 4.33
CA HIS A 283 -8.27 -8.13 5.31
C HIS A 283 -9.02 -7.64 6.54
N GLY A 284 -10.35 -7.59 6.46
CA GLY A 284 -11.21 -7.29 7.59
C GLY A 284 -11.11 -8.38 8.66
N ASN A 285 -10.78 -8.01 9.90
CA ASN A 285 -10.52 -8.95 10.97
C ASN A 285 -11.35 -8.60 12.21
N ALA A 286 -12.18 -9.55 12.68
CA ALA A 286 -12.95 -9.39 13.91
C ALA A 286 -12.13 -9.56 15.20
N HIS A 287 -10.85 -9.95 15.12
CA HIS A 287 -10.04 -10.40 16.25
C HIS A 287 -8.97 -9.40 16.74
N ARG A 288 -9.11 -8.11 16.42
CA ARG A 288 -8.21 -7.02 16.85
C ARG A 288 -6.73 -7.23 16.45
N GLU A 289 -6.50 -7.93 15.35
CA GLU A 289 -5.17 -8.10 14.77
C GLU A 289 -4.97 -6.99 13.72
N TYR A 290 -4.29 -5.92 14.09
CA TYR A 290 -4.19 -4.69 13.29
C TYR A 290 -2.95 -4.60 12.40
N ILE A 291 -2.07 -5.61 12.40
CA ILE A 291 -0.88 -5.61 11.56
C ILE A 291 -1.20 -6.20 10.18
N TRP A 292 -1.72 -7.44 10.15
CA TRP A 292 -2.05 -8.13 8.90
C TRP A 292 -3.38 -7.69 8.30
N GLY A 293 -4.28 -7.19 9.13
CA GLY A 293 -5.59 -6.75 8.74
C GLY A 293 -5.98 -5.38 9.29
N VAL A 294 -7.28 -5.11 9.24
CA VAL A 294 -7.93 -3.93 9.78
C VAL A 294 -9.13 -4.34 10.65
N ASN A 295 -9.65 -3.43 11.45
CA ASN A 295 -10.93 -3.60 12.11
C ASN A 295 -12.03 -3.73 11.05
N GLY A 296 -12.82 -4.81 11.11
CA GLY A 296 -13.88 -5.07 10.12
C GLY A 296 -14.99 -4.02 10.10
N GLU A 297 -15.18 -3.29 11.20
CA GLU A 297 -16.17 -2.20 11.32
C GLU A 297 -15.58 -0.83 10.95
N ASN A 298 -14.25 -0.67 11.08
CA ASN A 298 -13.56 0.57 10.76
C ASN A 298 -12.22 0.28 10.07
N VAL A 299 -12.22 0.34 8.76
CA VAL A 299 -11.05 0.06 7.91
C VAL A 299 -9.87 1.02 8.11
N TRP A 300 -10.08 2.14 8.79
CA TRP A 300 -9.03 3.09 9.17
C TRP A 300 -8.21 2.62 10.37
N GLN A 301 -8.65 1.57 11.07
CA GLN A 301 -7.93 0.99 12.20
C GLN A 301 -7.19 -0.27 11.77
N GLY A 302 -5.87 -0.16 11.61
CA GLY A 302 -4.97 -1.25 11.25
C GLY A 302 -4.09 -0.94 10.04
N GLN A 303 -3.24 -1.91 9.66
CA GLN A 303 -2.23 -1.74 8.62
C GLN A 303 -2.55 -2.47 7.31
N ASN A 304 -3.53 -3.36 7.29
CA ASN A 304 -3.91 -4.16 6.12
C ASN A 304 -2.71 -4.77 5.35
N ARG A 305 -1.64 -5.15 6.02
CA ARG A 305 -0.40 -5.63 5.35
C ARG A 305 -0.66 -6.80 4.42
N LEU A 306 -1.55 -7.73 4.82
CA LEU A 306 -1.87 -8.88 3.98
C LEU A 306 -2.60 -8.44 2.69
N GLY A 307 -3.60 -7.56 2.81
CA GLY A 307 -4.32 -7.04 1.65
C GLY A 307 -3.40 -6.25 0.70
N MET A 308 -2.52 -5.41 1.25
CA MET A 308 -1.52 -4.68 0.45
C MET A 308 -0.56 -5.61 -0.29
N MET A 309 -0.09 -6.68 0.36
CA MET A 309 0.76 -7.68 -0.28
C MET A 309 0.03 -8.43 -1.41
N LEU A 310 -1.25 -8.76 -1.22
CA LEU A 310 -2.06 -9.43 -2.24
C LEU A 310 -2.31 -8.51 -3.46
N MET A 311 -2.60 -7.23 -3.24
CA MET A 311 -2.73 -6.24 -4.32
C MET A 311 -1.41 -6.06 -5.09
N ARG A 312 -0.30 -5.97 -4.38
CA ARG A 312 1.05 -5.91 -4.99
C ARG A 312 1.36 -7.16 -5.81
N LEU A 313 1.07 -8.34 -5.26
CA LEU A 313 1.30 -9.61 -5.96
C LEU A 313 0.43 -9.72 -7.22
N ARG A 314 -0.83 -9.30 -7.16
CA ARG A 314 -1.73 -9.22 -8.32
C ARG A 314 -1.13 -8.36 -9.44
N GLU A 315 -0.65 -7.17 -9.11
CA GLU A 315 0.00 -6.28 -10.06
C GLU A 315 1.27 -6.91 -10.68
N ASP A 316 2.16 -7.46 -9.84
CA ASP A 316 3.37 -8.13 -10.32
C ASP A 316 3.04 -9.26 -11.31
N LEU A 317 1.98 -10.04 -11.05
CA LEU A 317 1.52 -11.12 -11.92
C LEU A 317 0.88 -10.61 -13.21
N GLN A 318 0.14 -9.50 -13.18
CA GLN A 318 -0.44 -8.84 -14.37
C GLN A 318 0.67 -8.32 -15.31
N ASN A 319 1.70 -7.70 -14.73
CA ASN A 319 2.84 -7.19 -15.50
C ASN A 319 3.63 -8.34 -16.21
N ILE A 320 3.81 -9.48 -15.53
CA ILE A 320 4.44 -10.66 -16.14
C ILE A 320 3.61 -11.19 -17.33
N GLN A 321 2.27 -11.25 -17.19
CA GLN A 321 1.41 -11.69 -18.30
C GLN A 321 1.46 -10.74 -19.50
N SER A 322 1.51 -9.43 -19.25
CA SER A 322 1.60 -8.43 -20.33
C SER A 322 2.86 -8.60 -21.16
N ILE A 323 4.00 -8.90 -20.51
CA ILE A 323 5.29 -9.13 -21.19
C ILE A 323 5.28 -10.43 -21.99
N GLN A 324 4.60 -11.48 -21.53
CA GLN A 324 4.53 -12.78 -22.21
C GLN A 324 3.60 -12.78 -23.45
N ASN A 325 2.72 -11.78 -23.54
CA ASN A 325 1.77 -11.62 -24.64
C ASN A 325 2.28 -10.67 -25.76
N ILE A 326 3.51 -10.14 -25.65
CA ILE A 326 4.24 -9.36 -26.64
C ILE A 326 5.21 -10.30 -27.39
#